data_364d9091a26f555f314248234872a6c5
#
_entry.id   364d9091a26f555f314248234872a6c5
#
_cell.length_a   1.000
_cell.length_b   1.000
_cell.length_c   1.000
_cell.angle_alpha   90.00
_cell.angle_beta   90.00
_cell.angle_gamma   90.00
#
_symmetry.space_group_name_H-M   'P 1'
#
loop_
_entity.id
_entity.type
_entity.pdbx_description
1 polymer ?
#
loop_
_entity_poly.entity_id
_entity_poly.type
_entity_poly.pdbx_seq_one_letter_code
_entity_poly.pdbx_strand_id
1 'polypeptide(L)'
;ESCEIEAMVWCQGEADSTRLEWAEAYKTNLQHLFAATRADLGGEKLPILLVLSGDGKANPAMADAEIVRQAQRKVASADSQVTLVNADDLTLLDHVHYDAASQLKLGHRLAEAVLNRRN
;
A
#
# COMPACT_ATOMS: atom_id res chain seq x y z
N GLU A 1 7.21 -22.03 -20.75
CA GLU A 1 5.98 -21.42 -20.22
C GLU A 1 6.22 -19.94 -20.01
N SER A 2 5.34 -19.09 -20.50
CA SER A 2 5.33 -17.66 -20.21
C SER A 2 4.40 -17.40 -19.02
N CYS A 3 4.80 -16.55 -18.09
CA CYS A 3 3.93 -16.05 -17.05
C CYS A 3 3.71 -14.55 -17.24
N GLU A 4 2.55 -14.07 -16.85
CA GLU A 4 2.19 -12.65 -16.87
C GLU A 4 1.99 -12.18 -15.42
N ILE A 5 2.50 -10.98 -15.12
CA ILE A 5 2.31 -10.36 -13.79
C ILE A 5 1.04 -9.52 -13.87
N GLU A 6 0.03 -9.91 -13.14
CA GLU A 6 -1.29 -9.25 -13.14
C GLU A 6 -1.34 -7.96 -12.34
N ALA A 7 -0.65 -7.91 -11.22
CA ALA A 7 -0.59 -6.75 -10.36
C ALA A 7 0.55 -6.87 -9.34
N MET A 8 0.98 -5.73 -8.81
CA MET A 8 1.79 -5.64 -7.61
C MET A 8 0.90 -5.28 -6.42
N VAL A 9 1.11 -5.91 -5.27
CA VAL A 9 0.51 -5.50 -3.99
C VAL A 9 1.61 -4.88 -3.13
N TRP A 10 1.34 -3.68 -2.62
CA TRP A 10 2.23 -3.00 -1.67
C TRP A 10 1.50 -2.71 -0.37
N CYS A 11 1.95 -3.33 0.71
CA CYS A 11 1.39 -3.18 2.05
C CYS A 11 2.54 -2.85 3.01
N GLN A 12 2.82 -1.56 3.20
CA GLN A 12 3.93 -1.07 4.03
C GLN A 12 3.74 0.44 4.28
N GLY A 13 4.39 0.96 5.31
CA GLY A 13 4.41 2.39 5.68
C GLY A 13 4.61 2.58 7.17
N GLU A 14 4.45 1.53 7.96
CA GLU A 14 4.49 1.56 9.41
C GLU A 14 5.88 1.95 9.93
N ALA A 15 6.93 1.38 9.37
CA ALA A 15 8.31 1.71 9.76
C ALA A 15 8.65 3.18 9.44
N ASP A 16 8.25 3.67 8.27
CA ASP A 16 8.48 5.05 7.84
C ASP A 16 7.69 6.06 8.71
N SER A 17 6.59 5.62 9.31
CA SER A 17 5.77 6.41 10.22
C SER A 17 6.42 6.69 11.58
N THR A 18 7.57 6.08 11.87
CA THR A 18 8.26 6.22 13.17
C THR A 18 9.29 7.34 13.22
N ARG A 19 9.60 7.96 12.08
CA ARG A 19 10.57 9.05 11.98
C ARG A 19 10.12 10.07 10.94
N LEU A 20 10.11 11.34 11.34
CA LEU A 20 9.67 12.44 10.47
C LEU A 20 10.40 12.47 9.13
N GLU A 21 11.73 12.36 9.13
CA GLU A 21 12.54 12.36 7.92
C GLU A 21 12.20 11.24 6.93
N TRP A 22 11.80 10.07 7.44
CA TRP A 22 11.37 8.94 6.61
C TRP A 22 9.94 9.15 6.08
N ALA A 23 9.05 9.63 6.94
CA ALA A 23 7.68 9.95 6.55
C ALA A 23 7.64 11.02 5.45
N GLU A 24 8.46 12.06 5.56
CA GLU A 24 8.56 13.13 4.56
C GLU A 24 9.13 12.63 3.22
N ALA A 25 10.09 11.69 3.25
CA ALA A 25 10.67 11.09 2.05
C ALA A 25 9.76 10.03 1.40
N TYR A 26 8.76 9.52 2.12
CA TYR A 26 7.97 8.35 1.71
C TYR A 26 7.31 8.50 0.35
N LYS A 27 6.71 9.64 0.04
CA LYS A 27 6.06 9.89 -1.25
C LYS A 27 7.02 9.67 -2.43
N THR A 28 8.19 10.29 -2.37
CA THR A 28 9.20 10.21 -3.44
C THR A 28 9.74 8.79 -3.56
N ASN A 29 10.03 8.15 -2.43
CA ASN A 29 10.52 6.78 -2.40
C ASN A 29 9.49 5.79 -2.98
N LEU A 30 8.21 5.96 -2.64
CA LEU A 30 7.12 5.12 -3.16
C LEU A 30 6.97 5.29 -4.69
N GLN A 31 7.04 6.50 -5.19
CA GLN A 31 6.99 6.79 -6.62
C GLN A 31 8.16 6.14 -7.38
N HIS A 32 9.38 6.23 -6.82
CA HIS A 32 10.55 5.57 -7.39
C HIS A 32 10.42 4.04 -7.39
N LEU A 33 9.92 3.45 -6.30
CA LEU A 33 9.66 2.02 -6.21
C LEU A 33 8.70 1.56 -7.30
N PHE A 34 7.58 2.26 -7.47
CA PHE A 34 6.56 1.90 -8.46
C PHE A 34 7.10 2.03 -9.90
N ALA A 35 7.84 3.09 -10.17
CA ALA A 35 8.48 3.28 -11.47
C ALA A 35 9.50 2.17 -11.78
N ALA A 36 10.36 1.83 -10.83
CA ALA A 36 11.35 0.75 -10.97
C ALA A 36 10.68 -0.61 -11.17
N THR A 37 9.66 -0.93 -10.37
CA THR A 37 8.90 -2.20 -10.51
C THR A 37 8.27 -2.32 -11.90
N ARG A 38 7.69 -1.25 -12.41
CA ARG A 38 7.10 -1.23 -13.76
C ARG A 38 8.16 -1.40 -14.84
N ALA A 39 9.29 -0.73 -14.71
CA ALA A 39 10.38 -0.85 -15.69
C ALA A 39 10.91 -2.28 -15.79
N ASP A 40 10.99 -2.98 -14.65
CA ASP A 40 11.60 -4.30 -14.59
C ASP A 40 10.62 -5.44 -14.85
N LEU A 41 9.35 -5.31 -14.48
CA LEU A 41 8.45 -6.46 -14.36
C LEU A 41 7.17 -6.41 -15.22
N GLY A 42 6.62 -5.26 -15.55
CA GLY A 42 5.30 -5.26 -16.15
C GLY A 42 4.94 -4.09 -17.06
N GLY A 43 5.87 -3.16 -17.25
CA GLY A 43 5.64 -1.95 -18.02
C GLY A 43 4.72 -0.94 -17.33
N GLU A 44 4.52 0.21 -17.95
CA GLU A 44 3.82 1.38 -17.38
C GLU A 44 2.38 1.09 -16.93
N LYS A 45 1.75 0.07 -17.51
CA LYS A 45 0.36 -0.31 -17.22
C LYS A 45 0.21 -1.32 -16.10
N LEU A 46 1.32 -1.79 -15.49
CA LEU A 46 1.22 -2.74 -14.36
C LEU A 46 0.39 -2.13 -13.22
N PRO A 47 -0.76 -2.75 -12.89
CA PRO A 47 -1.58 -2.29 -11.78
C PRO A 47 -0.87 -2.44 -10.44
N ILE A 48 -1.05 -1.46 -9.56
CA ILE A 48 -0.53 -1.52 -8.19
C ILE A 48 -1.68 -1.37 -7.21
N LEU A 49 -1.81 -2.32 -6.30
CA LEU A 49 -2.74 -2.26 -5.19
C LEU A 49 -1.96 -1.78 -3.96
N LEU A 50 -2.22 -0.55 -3.57
CA LEU A 50 -1.57 0.10 -2.44
C LEU A 50 -2.47 0.01 -1.21
N VAL A 51 -2.06 -0.77 -0.21
CA VAL A 51 -2.79 -0.84 1.06
C VAL A 51 -2.45 0.39 1.89
N LEU A 52 -3.48 1.12 2.33
CA LEU A 52 -3.31 2.27 3.20
C LEU A 52 -2.74 1.81 4.55
N SER A 53 -1.58 2.33 4.94
CA SER A 53 -0.90 1.96 6.20
C SER A 53 -1.73 2.34 7.43
N GLY A 54 -1.44 1.73 8.57
CA GLY A 54 -2.11 2.01 9.83
C GLY A 54 -2.07 3.50 10.23
N ASP A 55 -3.06 3.94 11.00
CA ASP A 55 -3.23 5.34 11.40
C ASP A 55 -2.40 5.75 12.64
N GLY A 56 -1.60 4.83 13.17
CA GLY A 56 -0.73 5.06 14.32
C GLY A 56 -1.42 5.06 15.68
N LYS A 57 -2.77 5.01 15.74
CA LYS A 57 -3.48 5.09 17.02
C LYS A 57 -3.15 3.96 18.00
N ALA A 58 -2.90 2.76 17.47
CA ALA A 58 -2.54 1.59 18.27
C ALA A 58 -1.05 1.55 18.64
N ASN A 59 -0.22 2.38 18.00
CA ASN A 59 1.23 2.37 18.21
C ASN A 59 1.79 3.79 18.30
N PRO A 60 2.07 4.30 19.53
CA PRO A 60 2.62 5.63 19.73
C PRO A 60 3.95 5.91 19.01
N ALA A 61 4.73 4.86 18.66
CA ALA A 61 5.96 5.03 17.90
C ALA A 61 5.70 5.49 16.45
N MET A 62 4.49 5.31 15.93
CA MET A 62 4.08 5.75 14.59
C MET A 62 3.53 7.19 14.61
N ALA A 63 4.25 8.11 15.23
CA ALA A 63 3.82 9.51 15.43
C ALA A 63 3.58 10.24 14.09
N ASP A 64 4.27 9.85 13.03
CA ASP A 64 4.20 10.48 11.70
C ASP A 64 3.33 9.69 10.70
N ALA A 65 2.46 8.79 11.19
CA ALA A 65 1.62 7.93 10.35
C ALA A 65 0.75 8.72 9.35
N GLU A 66 0.20 9.86 9.75
CA GLU A 66 -0.66 10.65 8.85
C GLU A 66 0.13 11.24 7.67
N ILE A 67 1.41 11.58 7.84
CA ILE A 67 2.27 12.05 6.74
C ILE A 67 2.41 10.94 5.69
N VAL A 68 2.70 9.71 6.13
CA VAL A 68 2.80 8.54 5.25
C VAL A 68 1.47 8.24 4.56
N ARG A 69 0.35 8.26 5.28
CA ARG A 69 -1.00 8.03 4.73
C ARG A 69 -1.38 9.07 3.69
N GLN A 70 -1.07 10.34 3.93
CA GLN A 70 -1.29 11.41 2.94
C GLN A 70 -0.42 11.21 1.70
N ALA A 71 0.83 10.78 1.86
CA ALA A 71 1.70 10.45 0.74
C ALA A 71 1.10 9.32 -0.12
N GLN A 72 0.61 8.24 0.51
CA GLN A 72 -0.06 7.13 -0.17
C GLN A 72 -1.31 7.59 -0.94
N ARG A 73 -2.16 8.41 -0.33
CA ARG A 73 -3.34 8.99 -1.01
C ARG A 73 -2.96 9.86 -2.21
N LYS A 74 -1.93 10.69 -2.06
CA LYS A 74 -1.42 11.55 -3.16
C LYS A 74 -0.86 10.74 -4.31
N VAL A 75 -0.10 9.68 -4.02
CA VAL A 75 0.43 8.78 -5.06
C VAL A 75 -0.72 8.10 -5.79
N ALA A 76 -1.68 7.53 -5.07
CA ALA A 76 -2.83 6.86 -5.68
C ALA A 76 -3.72 7.80 -6.50
N SER A 77 -3.91 9.05 -6.06
CA SER A 77 -4.72 10.03 -6.81
C SER A 77 -4.04 10.55 -8.07
N ALA A 78 -2.71 10.51 -8.12
CA ALA A 78 -1.92 10.98 -9.27
C ALA A 78 -1.64 9.90 -10.33
N ASP A 79 -1.89 8.64 -10.03
CA ASP A 79 -1.58 7.50 -10.89
C ASP A 79 -2.80 6.59 -11.07
N SER A 80 -3.40 6.61 -12.24
CA SER A 80 -4.60 5.81 -12.56
C SER A 80 -4.37 4.29 -12.49
N GLN A 81 -3.13 3.84 -12.47
CA GLN A 81 -2.78 2.43 -12.31
C GLN A 81 -2.59 2.04 -10.84
N VAL A 82 -2.68 2.98 -9.89
CA VAL A 82 -2.64 2.71 -8.46
C VAL A 82 -4.05 2.69 -7.88
N THR A 83 -4.42 1.58 -7.25
CA THR A 83 -5.68 1.47 -6.50
C THR A 83 -5.36 1.48 -5.00
N LEU A 84 -5.87 2.49 -4.29
CA LEU A 84 -5.74 2.55 -2.84
C LEU A 84 -6.76 1.62 -2.18
N VAL A 85 -6.29 0.70 -1.34
CA VAL A 85 -7.14 -0.25 -0.60
C VAL A 85 -7.17 0.17 0.86
N ASN A 86 -8.34 0.53 1.34
CA ASN A 86 -8.54 0.89 2.74
C ASN A 86 -8.58 -0.37 3.63
N ALA A 87 -7.89 -0.30 4.78
CA ALA A 87 -7.79 -1.36 5.77
C ALA A 87 -8.08 -0.87 7.20
N ASP A 88 -8.64 0.33 7.37
CA ASP A 88 -8.84 0.97 8.67
C ASP A 88 -9.83 0.24 9.60
N ASP A 89 -10.73 -0.56 9.04
CA ASP A 89 -11.69 -1.38 9.77
C ASP A 89 -11.15 -2.77 10.18
N LEU A 90 -9.92 -3.08 9.80
CA LEU A 90 -9.29 -4.35 10.12
C LEU A 90 -8.65 -4.31 11.51
N THR A 91 -8.69 -5.46 12.20
CA THR A 91 -8.16 -5.60 13.55
C THR A 91 -6.71 -6.06 13.55
N LEU A 92 -5.96 -5.60 14.57
CA LEU A 92 -4.55 -5.91 14.72
C LEU A 92 -4.36 -7.02 15.76
N LEU A 93 -3.42 -7.93 15.49
CA LEU A 93 -2.95 -8.93 16.44
C LEU A 93 -2.10 -8.31 17.55
N ASP A 94 -1.27 -7.37 17.14
CA ASP A 94 -0.42 -6.56 18.00
C ASP A 94 -0.65 -5.06 17.66
N HIS A 95 0.34 -4.21 17.83
CA HIS A 95 0.20 -2.79 17.53
C HIS A 95 0.44 -2.41 16.06
N VAL A 96 0.75 -3.40 15.19
CA VAL A 96 1.16 -3.18 13.79
C VAL A 96 0.54 -4.21 12.83
N HIS A 97 0.55 -5.50 13.18
CA HIS A 97 0.22 -6.58 12.26
C HIS A 97 -1.26 -6.96 12.37
N TYR A 98 -1.90 -7.20 11.23
CA TYR A 98 -3.27 -7.67 11.17
C TYR A 98 -3.39 -9.09 11.76
N ASP A 99 -4.49 -9.36 12.47
CA ASP A 99 -4.85 -10.71 12.88
C ASP A 99 -5.22 -11.59 11.66
N ALA A 100 -5.31 -12.90 11.87
CA ALA A 100 -5.55 -13.85 10.79
C ALA A 100 -6.87 -13.59 10.04
N ALA A 101 -7.94 -13.25 10.74
CA ALA A 101 -9.23 -12.95 10.12
C ALA A 101 -9.16 -11.69 9.26
N SER A 102 -8.44 -10.67 9.71
CA SER A 102 -8.22 -9.43 8.99
C SER A 102 -7.33 -9.62 7.77
N GLN A 103 -6.31 -10.47 7.85
CA GLN A 103 -5.48 -10.83 6.70
C GLN A 103 -6.31 -11.49 5.59
N LEU A 104 -7.23 -12.40 5.95
CA LEU A 104 -8.15 -13.01 4.98
C LEU A 104 -9.07 -11.97 4.34
N LYS A 105 -9.66 -11.07 5.14
CA LYS A 105 -10.49 -9.97 4.61
C LYS A 105 -9.72 -9.06 3.66
N LEU A 106 -8.48 -8.71 4.02
CA LEU A 106 -7.61 -7.91 3.16
C LEU A 106 -7.32 -8.64 1.85
N GLY A 107 -7.02 -9.93 1.90
CA GLY A 107 -6.81 -10.76 0.72
C GLY A 107 -8.02 -10.76 -0.22
N HIS A 108 -9.25 -10.86 0.31
CA HIS A 108 -10.48 -10.74 -0.50
C HIS A 108 -10.61 -9.37 -1.16
N ARG A 109 -10.37 -8.27 -0.43
CA ARG A 109 -10.39 -6.91 -1.01
C ARG A 109 -9.39 -6.72 -2.13
N LEU A 110 -8.19 -7.25 -1.95
CA LEU A 110 -7.14 -7.20 -2.97
C LEU A 110 -7.54 -7.99 -4.23
N ALA A 111 -8.09 -9.19 -4.05
CA ALA A 111 -8.59 -10.00 -5.18
C ALA A 111 -9.72 -9.29 -5.93
N GLU A 112 -10.71 -8.72 -5.23
CA GLU A 112 -11.79 -7.94 -5.83
C GLU A 112 -11.24 -6.73 -6.60
N ALA A 113 -10.24 -6.03 -6.04
CA ALA A 113 -9.62 -4.89 -6.72
C ALA A 113 -8.92 -5.28 -8.02
N VAL A 114 -8.25 -6.44 -8.09
CA VAL A 114 -7.68 -6.97 -9.34
C VAL A 114 -8.78 -7.30 -10.35
N LEU A 115 -9.82 -8.03 -9.93
CA LEU A 115 -10.91 -8.44 -10.80
C LEU A 115 -11.68 -7.26 -11.38
N ASN A 116 -11.95 -6.23 -10.59
CA ASN A 116 -12.67 -5.04 -11.04
C ASN A 116 -11.89 -4.20 -12.07
N ARG A 117 -10.58 -4.34 -12.13
CA ARG A 117 -9.76 -3.67 -13.16
C ARG A 117 -9.78 -4.38 -14.51
N ARG A 118 -10.19 -5.65 -14.55
CA ARG A 118 -10.31 -6.43 -15.79
C ARG A 118 -11.61 -6.17 -16.54
N ASN A 119 -12.60 -5.59 -15.86
CA ASN A 119 -13.91 -5.26 -16.42
C ASN A 119 -13.98 -3.78 -16.84
#